data_681bba80c537eb3ee082230832aa3b5d
#
_entry.id   681bba80c537eb3ee082230832aa3b5d
#
_cell.length_a   1.000
_cell.length_b   1.000
_cell.length_c   1.000
_cell.angle_alpha   90.00
_cell.angle_beta   90.00
_cell.angle_gamma   90.00
#
_symmetry.space_group_name_H-M   'P 1'
#
loop_
_entity.id
_entity.type
_entity.pdbx_description
1 polymer ?
#
loop_
_entity_poly.entity_id
_entity_poly.type
_entity_poly.pdbx_seq_one_letter_code
_entity_poly.pdbx_strand_id
1 'polypeptide(L)'
;MFESLTGSAARTAPTPSKSPLSPEPVPSPIPVRNRAEAEGIARQVRTLASSIGGVTLPALFVPTPVEPDLSLTLGAFDRALLPVLIDEVGAPYCSPRWGLWEAGQALVTPSRPPAQPRGEAMGAESLTEADLIVIPALAASADGARLGQGGGWYDRALTHRRPGVPVVAVIFDDEVLDPGEIPTEVHDAAIDMIITPTRTIATDVQ
;
A
#
# COMPACT_ATOMS: atom_id res chain seq x y z
N MET A 1 3.82 48.97 66.12
CA MET A 1 3.67 50.08 65.18
C MET A 1 4.12 49.57 63.80
N PHE A 2 3.15 49.45 62.93
CA PHE A 2 3.22 49.36 61.43
C PHE A 2 4.21 48.40 60.79
N GLU A 3 3.75 47.30 60.18
CA GLU A 3 3.29 47.14 58.76
C GLU A 3 4.42 47.29 57.73
N SER A 4 4.61 46.34 56.88
CA SER A 4 3.84 46.13 55.70
C SER A 4 4.15 44.81 55.01
N LEU A 5 3.08 44.13 54.67
CA LEU A 5 3.04 43.06 53.70
C LEU A 5 3.20 43.62 52.27
N THR A 6 4.04 43.01 51.46
CA THR A 6 3.86 43.03 50.00
C THR A 6 4.10 41.64 49.44
N GLY A 7 3.02 40.92 49.23
CA GLY A 7 2.99 39.71 48.45
C GLY A 7 3.15 40.06 46.94
N SER A 8 4.15 39.50 46.30
CA SER A 8 4.28 39.49 44.85
C SER A 8 3.76 38.14 44.37
N ALA A 9 2.50 38.16 43.89
CA ALA A 9 1.96 37.03 43.16
C ALA A 9 2.61 36.94 41.75
N ALA A 10 3.46 35.98 41.59
CA ALA A 10 3.96 35.60 40.27
C ALA A 10 2.79 35.04 39.44
N ARG A 11 2.36 35.81 38.45
CA ARG A 11 1.43 35.35 37.43
C ARG A 11 2.17 34.31 36.55
N THR A 12 1.83 33.06 36.73
CA THR A 12 2.18 31.99 35.81
C THR A 12 1.42 32.22 34.51
N ALA A 13 2.12 32.54 33.43
CA ALA A 13 1.56 32.62 32.07
C ALA A 13 1.09 31.22 31.65
N PRO A 14 -0.09 31.09 31.02
CA PRO A 14 -0.55 29.82 30.49
C PRO A 14 0.38 29.40 29.35
N THR A 15 0.92 28.20 29.43
CA THR A 15 1.66 27.51 28.36
C THR A 15 0.70 27.35 27.19
N PRO A 16 1.07 27.77 25.96
CA PRO A 16 0.24 27.54 24.80
C PRO A 16 0.12 26.03 24.57
N SER A 17 -1.05 25.49 24.71
CA SER A 17 -1.41 24.14 24.32
C SER A 17 -1.19 24.04 22.80
N LYS A 18 -0.18 23.32 22.38
CA LYS A 18 -0.06 22.88 20.97
C LYS A 18 -1.20 21.92 20.70
N SER A 19 -2.26 22.42 20.08
CA SER A 19 -3.22 21.55 19.40
C SER A 19 -2.49 20.67 18.41
N PRO A 20 -2.75 19.36 18.35
CA PRO A 20 -2.21 18.54 17.29
C PRO A 20 -2.70 19.11 15.96
N LEU A 21 -1.75 19.47 15.08
CA LEU A 21 -2.04 19.92 13.73
C LEU A 21 -2.81 18.76 13.06
N SER A 22 -4.10 18.97 12.84
CA SER A 22 -4.87 18.09 11.97
C SER A 22 -4.18 18.11 10.61
N PRO A 23 -3.73 16.95 10.08
CA PRO A 23 -3.11 16.92 8.77
C PRO A 23 -4.14 17.43 7.76
N GLU A 24 -3.75 18.43 6.95
CA GLU A 24 -4.60 18.93 5.88
C GLU A 24 -4.96 17.77 4.95
N PRO A 25 -6.21 17.66 4.49
CA PRO A 25 -6.61 16.65 3.54
C PRO A 25 -5.83 16.87 2.24
N VAL A 26 -4.97 15.90 1.91
CA VAL A 26 -4.33 15.87 0.59
C VAL A 26 -5.46 15.63 -0.42
N PRO A 27 -5.62 16.49 -1.44
CA PRO A 27 -6.67 16.27 -2.44
C PRO A 27 -6.48 14.92 -3.11
N SER A 28 -7.49 14.07 -3.05
CA SER A 28 -7.61 12.88 -3.90
C SER A 28 -7.85 13.33 -5.35
N PRO A 29 -7.27 12.69 -6.34
CA PRO A 29 -6.62 11.38 -6.37
C PRO A 29 -5.10 11.50 -6.38
N ILE A 30 -4.40 10.38 -6.14
CA ILE A 30 -2.97 10.27 -6.45
C ILE A 30 -2.77 10.83 -7.86
N PRO A 31 -1.94 11.87 -8.05
CA PRO A 31 -1.80 12.47 -9.38
C PRO A 31 -1.23 11.42 -10.34
N VAL A 32 -1.94 11.20 -11.45
CA VAL A 32 -1.50 10.29 -12.51
C VAL A 32 -0.19 10.81 -13.07
N ARG A 33 0.92 10.12 -12.79
CA ARG A 33 2.26 10.52 -13.20
C ARG A 33 2.55 10.21 -14.66
N ASN A 34 2.15 9.01 -15.09
CA ASN A 34 2.20 8.57 -16.47
C ASN A 34 0.84 8.00 -16.87
N ARG A 35 0.06 8.79 -17.60
CA ARG A 35 -1.31 8.43 -17.93
C ARG A 35 -1.41 7.18 -18.78
N ALA A 36 -0.55 7.02 -19.78
CA ALA A 36 -0.59 5.86 -20.68
C ALA A 36 -0.25 4.55 -19.93
N GLU A 37 0.73 4.61 -19.05
CA GLU A 37 1.13 3.51 -18.17
C GLU A 37 -0.01 3.14 -17.22
N ALA A 38 -0.56 4.10 -16.49
CA ALA A 38 -1.66 3.89 -15.56
C ALA A 38 -2.92 3.33 -16.26
N GLU A 39 -3.26 3.82 -17.47
CA GLU A 39 -4.35 3.30 -18.29
C GLU A 39 -4.10 1.85 -18.75
N GLY A 40 -2.86 1.54 -19.11
CA GLY A 40 -2.43 0.19 -19.47
C GLY A 40 -2.65 -0.79 -18.33
N ILE A 41 -2.08 -0.51 -17.15
CA ILE A 41 -2.20 -1.33 -15.95
C ILE A 41 -3.67 -1.48 -15.54
N ALA A 42 -4.42 -0.37 -15.44
CA ALA A 42 -5.81 -0.40 -15.03
C ALA A 42 -6.70 -1.21 -15.99
N ARG A 43 -6.41 -1.19 -17.30
CA ARG A 43 -7.11 -2.04 -18.28
C ARG A 43 -6.85 -3.51 -18.01
N GLN A 44 -5.61 -3.91 -17.77
CA GLN A 44 -5.24 -5.30 -17.55
C GLN A 44 -5.77 -5.84 -16.23
N VAL A 45 -5.69 -5.05 -15.14
CA VAL A 45 -6.30 -5.42 -13.85
C VAL A 45 -7.82 -5.59 -13.98
N ARG A 46 -8.51 -4.71 -14.70
CA ARG A 46 -9.96 -4.87 -14.94
C ARG A 46 -10.29 -6.13 -15.75
N THR A 47 -9.47 -6.43 -16.77
CA THR A 47 -9.63 -7.66 -17.56
C THR A 47 -9.48 -8.89 -16.68
N LEU A 48 -8.45 -8.93 -15.84
CA LEU A 48 -8.24 -10.00 -14.86
C LEU A 48 -9.41 -10.08 -13.89
N ALA A 49 -9.82 -8.98 -13.27
CA ALA A 49 -10.92 -8.93 -12.33
C ALA A 49 -12.21 -9.51 -12.94
N SER A 50 -12.48 -9.19 -14.21
CA SER A 50 -13.64 -9.75 -14.92
C SER A 50 -13.50 -11.24 -15.19
N SER A 51 -12.30 -11.74 -15.50
CA SER A 51 -12.05 -13.16 -15.79
C SER A 51 -12.18 -14.08 -14.58
N ILE A 52 -11.95 -13.56 -13.38
CA ILE A 52 -12.09 -14.32 -12.11
C ILE A 52 -13.47 -14.18 -11.46
N GLY A 53 -14.46 -13.66 -12.19
CA GLY A 53 -15.83 -13.56 -11.72
C GLY A 53 -16.19 -12.25 -10.98
N GLY A 54 -15.32 -11.27 -11.06
CA GLY A 54 -15.45 -9.96 -10.40
C GLY A 54 -14.60 -9.85 -9.12
N VAL A 55 -14.24 -8.62 -8.78
CA VAL A 55 -13.45 -8.28 -7.60
C VAL A 55 -14.19 -7.21 -6.81
N THR A 56 -14.39 -7.45 -5.54
CA THR A 56 -15.15 -6.56 -4.63
C THR A 56 -14.28 -5.91 -3.57
N LEU A 57 -13.20 -6.56 -3.18
CA LEU A 57 -12.23 -6.04 -2.21
C LEU A 57 -10.79 -6.43 -2.61
N PRO A 58 -10.17 -5.72 -3.55
CA PRO A 58 -8.76 -5.98 -3.84
C PRO A 58 -7.86 -5.49 -2.71
N ALA A 59 -6.76 -6.19 -2.48
CA ALA A 59 -5.61 -5.65 -1.77
C ALA A 59 -4.67 -5.03 -2.82
N LEU A 60 -4.42 -3.72 -2.72
CA LEU A 60 -3.58 -2.96 -3.64
C LEU A 60 -2.43 -2.31 -2.88
N PHE A 61 -1.49 -1.70 -3.59
CA PHE A 61 -0.47 -0.85 -2.98
C PHE A 61 -0.62 0.60 -3.45
N VAL A 62 -0.11 1.52 -2.64
CA VAL A 62 0.01 2.93 -3.04
C VAL A 62 1.41 3.14 -3.58
N PRO A 63 1.57 3.46 -4.86
CA PRO A 63 2.88 3.49 -5.50
C PRO A 63 3.77 4.62 -4.97
N THR A 64 5.03 4.31 -4.77
CA THR A 64 6.10 5.30 -4.61
C THR A 64 6.46 5.93 -5.97
N PRO A 65 7.30 7.00 -6.01
CA PRO A 65 7.70 7.62 -7.27
C PRO A 65 8.44 6.71 -8.25
N VAL A 66 8.98 5.60 -7.82
CA VAL A 66 9.75 4.66 -8.64
C VAL A 66 8.99 3.40 -9.03
N GLU A 67 7.77 3.26 -8.57
CA GLU A 67 6.90 2.11 -8.88
C GLU A 67 5.87 2.48 -9.96
N PRO A 68 5.32 1.48 -10.69
CA PRO A 68 4.25 1.70 -11.66
C PRO A 68 3.02 2.41 -11.07
N ASP A 69 2.38 3.25 -11.86
CA ASP A 69 1.26 4.09 -11.40
C ASP A 69 -0.05 3.32 -11.33
N LEU A 70 -0.53 3.04 -10.11
CA LEU A 70 -1.80 2.37 -9.83
C LEU A 70 -2.98 3.34 -9.56
N SER A 71 -2.83 4.64 -9.75
CA SER A 71 -3.87 5.61 -9.40
C SER A 71 -5.21 5.34 -10.08
N LEU A 72 -5.19 5.00 -11.39
CA LEU A 72 -6.39 4.63 -12.14
C LEU A 72 -6.92 3.24 -11.78
N THR A 73 -6.06 2.34 -11.35
CA THR A 73 -6.47 1.02 -10.85
C THR A 73 -7.22 1.17 -9.53
N LEU A 74 -6.67 1.92 -8.58
CA LEU A 74 -7.35 2.20 -7.32
C LEU A 74 -8.69 2.87 -7.54
N GLY A 75 -8.77 3.88 -8.41
CA GLY A 75 -10.01 4.58 -8.76
C GLY A 75 -11.06 3.74 -9.49
N ALA A 76 -10.74 2.52 -9.88
CA ALA A 76 -11.68 1.58 -10.52
C ALA A 76 -12.49 0.74 -9.53
N PHE A 77 -12.19 0.82 -8.24
CA PHE A 77 -12.86 0.07 -7.17
C PHE A 77 -13.52 1.01 -6.16
N ASP A 78 -14.63 0.56 -5.59
CA ASP A 78 -15.33 1.30 -4.53
C ASP A 78 -14.58 1.25 -3.21
N ARG A 79 -13.83 0.19 -2.98
CA ARG A 79 -13.01 -0.03 -1.78
C ARG A 79 -11.82 -0.93 -2.07
N ALA A 80 -10.78 -0.79 -1.25
CA ALA A 80 -9.58 -1.63 -1.33
C ALA A 80 -8.91 -1.75 0.04
N LEU A 81 -8.17 -2.84 0.26
CA LEU A 81 -7.19 -2.93 1.34
C LEU A 81 -5.87 -2.31 0.85
N LEU A 82 -5.34 -1.37 1.61
CA LEU A 82 -4.05 -0.75 1.33
C LEU A 82 -3.11 -0.94 2.51
N PRO A 83 -1.79 -1.09 2.27
CA PRO A 83 -0.80 -1.19 3.34
C PRO A 83 -0.81 0.03 4.27
N VAL A 84 -0.72 -0.22 5.57
CA VAL A 84 -0.44 0.79 6.59
C VAL A 84 0.92 0.46 7.20
N LEU A 85 1.90 1.30 6.92
CA LEU A 85 3.29 1.04 7.27
C LEU A 85 3.70 1.74 8.57
N ILE A 86 3.04 2.83 8.91
CA ILE A 86 3.42 3.74 9.99
C ILE A 86 2.17 4.02 10.83
N ASP A 87 2.32 4.00 12.14
CA ASP A 87 1.26 4.33 13.08
C ASP A 87 1.00 5.86 13.18
N GLU A 88 0.06 6.24 14.03
CA GLU A 88 -0.34 7.64 14.22
C GLU A 88 0.76 8.53 14.80
N VAL A 89 1.75 7.95 15.47
CA VAL A 89 2.89 8.68 16.03
C VAL A 89 4.13 8.65 15.12
N GLY A 90 4.02 8.00 13.95
CA GLY A 90 5.09 7.95 12.93
C GLY A 90 6.08 6.80 13.13
N ALA A 91 5.75 5.81 13.96
CA ALA A 91 6.58 4.62 14.14
C ALA A 91 6.18 3.51 13.15
N PRO A 92 7.15 2.76 12.57
CA PRO A 92 6.84 1.66 11.68
C PRO A 92 6.24 0.49 12.45
N TYR A 93 5.23 -0.15 11.84
CA TYR A 93 4.70 -1.41 12.38
C TYR A 93 5.68 -2.56 12.19
N CYS A 94 5.80 -3.43 13.21
CA CYS A 94 6.65 -4.62 13.16
C CYS A 94 6.06 -5.76 12.31
N SER A 95 4.74 -5.75 12.09
CA SER A 95 4.00 -6.74 11.29
C SER A 95 3.18 -6.05 10.21
N PRO A 96 2.82 -6.72 9.12
CA PRO A 96 1.94 -6.16 8.11
C PRO A 96 0.63 -5.66 8.71
N ARG A 97 0.20 -4.47 8.27
CA ARG A 97 -1.07 -3.87 8.62
C ARG A 97 -1.78 -3.38 7.37
N TRP A 98 -3.09 -3.47 7.39
CA TRP A 98 -3.96 -3.04 6.31
C TRP A 98 -4.91 -1.95 6.78
N GLY A 99 -5.26 -1.05 5.90
CA GLY A 99 -6.33 -0.08 6.11
C GLY A 99 -7.37 -0.21 5.00
N LEU A 100 -8.64 -0.14 5.37
CA LEU A 100 -9.71 -0.06 4.40
C LEU A 100 -9.74 1.35 3.80
N TRP A 101 -9.63 1.42 2.48
CA TRP A 101 -9.84 2.62 1.71
C TRP A 101 -11.18 2.53 0.97
N GLU A 102 -11.91 3.62 0.92
CA GLU A 102 -13.17 3.76 0.18
C GLU A 102 -13.03 4.86 -0.88
N ALA A 103 -13.75 4.70 -1.98
CA ALA A 103 -13.70 5.64 -3.11
C ALA A 103 -14.01 7.07 -2.67
N GLY A 104 -13.16 8.01 -3.08
CA GLY A 104 -13.26 9.41 -2.67
C GLY A 104 -12.57 9.73 -1.34
N GLN A 105 -12.11 8.73 -0.58
CA GLN A 105 -11.37 8.96 0.65
C GLN A 105 -9.94 9.43 0.34
N ALA A 106 -9.52 10.50 0.98
CA ALA A 106 -8.15 10.99 0.86
C ALA A 106 -7.18 10.09 1.61
N LEU A 107 -6.06 9.77 0.98
CA LEU A 107 -4.92 9.14 1.64
C LEU A 107 -4.14 10.17 2.44
N VAL A 108 -3.45 9.73 3.48
CA VAL A 108 -2.51 10.54 4.24
C VAL A 108 -1.09 10.17 3.84
N THR A 109 -0.26 11.19 3.65
CA THR A 109 1.17 10.99 3.43
C THR A 109 1.88 11.14 4.77
N PRO A 110 2.39 10.05 5.35
CA PRO A 110 3.20 10.13 6.56
C PRO A 110 4.54 10.83 6.26
N SER A 111 5.38 10.99 7.26
CA SER A 111 6.72 11.57 7.10
C SER A 111 7.60 10.85 6.08
N ARG A 112 7.25 9.60 5.75
CA ARG A 112 7.89 8.79 4.70
C ARG A 112 6.81 8.17 3.81
N PRO A 113 6.94 8.24 2.47
CA PRO A 113 6.03 7.57 1.55
C PRO A 113 6.12 6.03 1.71
N PRO A 114 5.13 5.28 1.24
CA PRO A 114 3.96 5.73 0.48
C PRO A 114 2.87 6.36 1.34
N ALA A 115 1.87 6.98 0.68
CA ALA A 115 0.64 7.40 1.35
C ALA A 115 -0.16 6.17 1.81
N GLN A 116 -1.00 6.34 2.82
CA GLN A 116 -1.77 5.25 3.41
C GLN A 116 -3.20 5.69 3.76
N PRO A 117 -4.17 4.78 3.93
CA PRO A 117 -5.52 5.11 4.35
C PRO A 117 -5.55 5.76 5.73
N ARG A 118 -6.59 6.56 5.98
CA ARG A 118 -6.93 7.03 7.32
C ARG A 118 -7.73 5.96 8.06
N GLY A 119 -7.66 5.98 9.38
CA GLY A 119 -8.46 5.11 10.25
C GLY A 119 -7.64 4.02 10.91
N GLU A 120 -8.33 3.06 11.48
CA GLU A 120 -7.73 1.97 12.23
C GLU A 120 -6.91 1.04 11.33
N ALA A 121 -5.67 0.75 11.74
CA ALA A 121 -4.82 -0.22 11.08
C ALA A 121 -5.19 -1.63 11.52
N MET A 122 -5.82 -2.38 10.62
CA MET A 122 -6.19 -3.78 10.81
C MET A 122 -4.97 -4.69 10.77
N GLY A 123 -5.07 -5.89 11.33
CA GLY A 123 -4.01 -6.89 11.33
C GLY A 123 -3.72 -7.50 9.95
N ALA A 124 -2.65 -8.29 9.88
CA ALA A 124 -2.24 -8.97 8.65
C ALA A 124 -3.31 -9.97 8.15
N GLU A 125 -4.09 -10.54 9.06
CA GLU A 125 -5.21 -11.45 8.80
C GLU A 125 -6.32 -10.83 7.96
N SER A 126 -6.45 -9.52 7.91
CA SER A 126 -7.43 -8.84 7.06
C SER A 126 -7.23 -9.12 5.57
N LEU A 127 -6.04 -9.58 5.17
CA LEU A 127 -5.79 -10.03 3.81
C LEU A 127 -6.64 -11.24 3.39
N THR A 128 -7.17 -12.02 4.36
CA THR A 128 -8.10 -13.11 4.06
C THR A 128 -9.40 -12.66 3.40
N GLU A 129 -9.78 -11.40 3.56
CA GLU A 129 -10.97 -10.81 2.96
C GLU A 129 -10.76 -10.42 1.48
N ALA A 130 -9.51 -10.26 1.04
CA ALA A 130 -9.21 -9.88 -0.32
C ALA A 130 -9.60 -10.98 -1.33
N ASP A 131 -10.06 -10.56 -2.49
CA ASP A 131 -10.42 -11.42 -3.64
C ASP A 131 -9.47 -11.24 -4.85
N LEU A 132 -8.54 -10.29 -4.76
CA LEU A 132 -7.40 -10.08 -5.63
C LEU A 132 -6.29 -9.41 -4.82
N ILE A 133 -5.03 -9.84 -5.00
CA ILE A 133 -3.89 -9.22 -4.31
C ILE A 133 -2.92 -8.69 -5.37
N VAL A 134 -2.68 -7.38 -5.36
CA VAL A 134 -1.77 -6.69 -6.27
C VAL A 134 -0.62 -6.11 -5.46
N ILE A 135 0.59 -6.53 -5.78
CA ILE A 135 1.81 -6.17 -5.04
C ILE A 135 2.85 -5.50 -5.93
N PRO A 136 3.71 -4.63 -5.39
CA PRO A 136 4.87 -4.12 -6.10
C PRO A 136 6.01 -5.13 -6.08
N ALA A 137 6.89 -5.03 -7.06
CA ALA A 137 8.18 -5.70 -7.07
C ALA A 137 9.21 -4.83 -7.81
N LEU A 138 10.50 -5.12 -7.63
CA LEU A 138 11.60 -4.52 -8.39
C LEU A 138 11.85 -5.29 -9.70
N ALA A 139 11.51 -6.57 -9.71
CA ALA A 139 11.52 -7.44 -10.87
C ALA A 139 10.66 -8.67 -10.60
N ALA A 140 10.22 -9.34 -11.65
CA ALA A 140 9.51 -10.60 -11.57
C ALA A 140 9.78 -11.47 -12.80
N SER A 141 9.58 -12.78 -12.67
CA SER A 141 9.79 -13.74 -13.74
C SER A 141 8.65 -14.75 -13.86
N ALA A 142 8.53 -15.36 -15.04
CA ALA A 142 7.40 -16.23 -15.37
C ALA A 142 7.36 -17.55 -14.56
N ASP A 143 8.42 -17.90 -13.85
CA ASP A 143 8.44 -18.99 -12.88
C ASP A 143 7.80 -18.64 -11.52
N GLY A 144 7.24 -17.45 -11.39
CA GLY A 144 6.57 -16.98 -10.18
C GLY A 144 7.48 -16.30 -9.17
N ALA A 145 8.76 -16.17 -9.48
CA ALA A 145 9.71 -15.46 -8.61
C ALA A 145 9.53 -13.94 -8.69
N ARG A 146 9.77 -13.25 -7.59
CA ARG A 146 9.78 -11.78 -7.54
C ARG A 146 10.90 -11.26 -6.66
N LEU A 147 11.47 -10.14 -7.05
CA LEU A 147 12.46 -9.41 -6.27
C LEU A 147 11.76 -8.26 -5.52
N GLY A 148 11.78 -8.31 -4.21
CA GLY A 148 11.29 -7.25 -3.33
C GLY A 148 12.42 -6.33 -2.86
N GLN A 149 12.06 -5.31 -2.06
CA GLN A 149 13.02 -4.36 -1.47
C GLN A 149 13.75 -4.91 -0.23
N GLY A 150 13.68 -6.23 0.04
CA GLY A 150 14.37 -6.91 1.15
C GLY A 150 13.70 -6.77 2.54
N GLY A 151 12.60 -6.08 2.65
CA GLY A 151 11.89 -5.91 3.94
C GLY A 151 11.00 -7.09 4.34
N GLY A 152 10.71 -8.03 3.44
CA GLY A 152 9.86 -9.22 3.67
C GLY A 152 8.42 -8.89 4.10
N TRP A 153 7.95 -7.66 3.84
CA TRP A 153 6.62 -7.23 4.28
C TRP A 153 5.52 -8.04 3.58
N TYR A 154 5.63 -8.18 2.25
CA TYR A 154 4.66 -8.94 1.46
C TYR A 154 4.77 -10.45 1.71
N ASP A 155 5.96 -11.01 1.96
CA ASP A 155 6.10 -12.44 2.29
C ASP A 155 5.35 -12.76 3.58
N ARG A 156 5.49 -11.92 4.60
CA ARG A 156 4.72 -12.06 5.84
C ARG A 156 3.22 -11.79 5.65
N ALA A 157 2.84 -10.82 4.81
CA ALA A 157 1.43 -10.55 4.55
C ALA A 157 0.75 -11.70 3.80
N LEU A 158 1.41 -12.24 2.77
CA LEU A 158 0.88 -13.29 1.91
C LEU A 158 0.68 -14.64 2.62
N THR A 159 1.27 -14.85 3.81
CA THR A 159 0.92 -16.02 4.66
C THR A 159 -0.55 -16.03 5.06
N HIS A 160 -1.23 -14.88 5.01
CA HIS A 160 -2.67 -14.74 5.27
C HIS A 160 -3.52 -14.76 4.00
N ARG A 161 -2.93 -15.01 2.83
CA ARG A 161 -3.67 -15.16 1.58
C ARG A 161 -4.65 -16.33 1.67
N ARG A 162 -5.89 -16.10 1.32
CA ARG A 162 -6.87 -17.19 1.18
C ARG A 162 -6.52 -18.04 -0.06
N PRO A 163 -6.58 -19.39 0.04
CA PRO A 163 -6.33 -20.26 -1.11
C PRO A 163 -7.17 -19.88 -2.33
N GLY A 164 -6.55 -19.87 -3.50
CA GLY A 164 -7.21 -19.55 -4.77
C GLY A 164 -7.37 -18.06 -5.07
N VAL A 165 -7.02 -17.15 -4.16
CA VAL A 165 -6.97 -15.72 -4.45
C VAL A 165 -5.69 -15.42 -5.23
N PRO A 166 -5.76 -14.82 -6.43
CA PRO A 166 -4.57 -14.54 -7.23
C PRO A 166 -3.70 -13.45 -6.62
N VAL A 167 -2.38 -13.66 -6.69
CA VAL A 167 -1.35 -12.65 -6.37
C VAL A 167 -0.72 -12.18 -7.67
N VAL A 168 -0.75 -10.88 -7.90
CA VAL A 168 -0.28 -10.23 -9.11
C VAL A 168 0.83 -9.24 -8.78
N ALA A 169 2.01 -9.41 -9.37
CA ALA A 169 3.03 -8.38 -9.33
C ALA A 169 2.78 -7.34 -10.43
N VAL A 170 2.86 -6.06 -10.08
CA VAL A 170 2.82 -4.96 -11.06
C VAL A 170 4.21 -4.33 -11.13
N ILE A 171 4.83 -4.39 -12.31
CA ILE A 171 6.18 -3.93 -12.60
C ILE A 171 6.23 -3.23 -13.96
N PHE A 172 7.36 -2.62 -14.31
CA PHE A 172 7.60 -2.11 -15.65
C PHE A 172 7.96 -3.23 -16.63
N ASP A 173 7.85 -2.96 -17.94
CA ASP A 173 8.10 -3.98 -18.98
C ASP A 173 9.54 -4.48 -19.02
N ASP A 174 10.51 -3.65 -18.64
CA ASP A 174 11.94 -3.94 -18.57
C ASP A 174 12.39 -4.59 -17.25
N GLU A 175 11.48 -4.70 -16.28
CA GLU A 175 11.69 -5.39 -15.01
C GLU A 175 11.23 -6.86 -15.05
N VAL A 176 10.71 -7.32 -16.19
CA VAL A 176 10.40 -8.74 -16.42
C VAL A 176 11.68 -9.47 -16.80
N LEU A 177 12.11 -10.38 -15.92
CA LEU A 177 13.32 -11.18 -16.09
C LEU A 177 13.01 -12.58 -16.61
N ASP A 178 14.04 -13.28 -17.10
CA ASP A 178 13.92 -14.67 -17.51
C ASP A 178 13.77 -15.61 -16.28
N PRO A 179 13.09 -16.75 -16.42
CA PRO A 179 13.01 -17.75 -15.36
C PRO A 179 14.37 -18.18 -14.82
N GLY A 180 14.50 -18.22 -13.50
CA GLY A 180 15.73 -18.60 -12.81
C GLY A 180 16.74 -17.46 -12.60
N GLU A 181 16.49 -16.24 -13.07
CA GLU A 181 17.37 -15.08 -12.83
C GLU A 181 17.15 -14.47 -11.44
N ILE A 182 15.97 -14.68 -10.84
CA ILE A 182 15.68 -14.19 -9.48
C ILE A 182 15.97 -15.33 -8.48
N PRO A 183 16.95 -15.16 -7.58
CA PRO A 183 17.17 -16.14 -6.51
C PRO A 183 15.96 -16.15 -5.56
N THR A 184 15.48 -17.36 -5.23
CA THR A 184 14.34 -17.58 -4.35
C THR A 184 14.73 -18.38 -3.12
N GLU A 185 14.07 -18.11 -2.00
CA GLU A 185 14.17 -18.86 -0.77
C GLU A 185 12.84 -19.60 -0.46
N VAL A 186 12.89 -20.59 0.42
CA VAL A 186 11.73 -21.45 0.75
C VAL A 186 10.55 -20.65 1.31
N HIS A 187 10.80 -19.51 1.90
CA HIS A 187 9.78 -18.65 2.49
C HIS A 187 9.25 -17.55 1.55
N ASP A 188 9.81 -17.41 0.36
CA ASP A 188 9.34 -16.44 -0.61
C ASP A 188 7.99 -16.89 -1.19
N ALA A 189 7.00 -16.00 -1.08
CA ALA A 189 5.69 -16.27 -1.64
C ALA A 189 5.69 -16.04 -3.15
N ALA A 190 5.36 -17.09 -3.91
CA ALA A 190 5.25 -16.97 -5.35
C ALA A 190 4.06 -16.10 -5.79
N ILE A 191 4.18 -15.50 -6.98
CA ILE A 191 3.12 -14.76 -7.65
C ILE A 191 2.46 -15.62 -8.72
N ASP A 192 1.18 -15.38 -8.97
CA ASP A 192 0.40 -16.12 -9.97
C ASP A 192 0.40 -15.42 -11.33
N MET A 193 0.67 -14.11 -11.36
CA MET A 193 0.69 -13.28 -12.58
C MET A 193 1.61 -12.08 -12.45
N ILE A 194 2.07 -11.60 -13.60
CA ILE A 194 2.76 -10.31 -13.76
C ILE A 194 1.89 -9.42 -14.65
N ILE A 195 1.66 -8.19 -14.23
CA ILE A 195 1.05 -7.14 -15.05
C ILE A 195 2.08 -6.03 -15.24
N THR A 196 2.29 -5.66 -16.50
CA THR A 196 3.06 -4.49 -16.89
C THR A 196 2.16 -3.46 -17.58
N PRO A 197 2.61 -2.26 -17.90
CA PRO A 197 1.81 -1.32 -18.68
C PRO A 197 1.30 -1.87 -20.01
N THR A 198 2.01 -2.83 -20.63
CA THR A 198 1.72 -3.32 -21.98
C THR A 198 1.14 -4.73 -22.03
N ARG A 199 1.41 -5.60 -21.03
CA ARG A 199 1.07 -7.03 -21.09
C ARG A 199 0.77 -7.64 -19.72
N THR A 200 0.04 -8.76 -19.77
CA THR A 200 -0.16 -9.68 -18.63
C THR A 200 0.52 -11.01 -18.94
N ILE A 201 1.25 -11.54 -17.97
CA ILE A 201 1.98 -12.81 -18.06
C ILE A 201 1.48 -13.69 -16.93
N ALA A 202 0.95 -14.88 -17.27
CA ALA A 202 0.68 -15.92 -16.27
C ALA A 202 2.00 -16.57 -15.86
N THR A 203 2.14 -16.93 -14.60
CA THR A 203 3.33 -17.65 -14.11
C THR A 203 3.10 -19.15 -14.08
N ASP A 204 4.16 -19.91 -14.28
CA ASP A 204 4.16 -21.38 -14.22
C ASP A 204 4.49 -21.85 -12.80
N VAL A 205 3.73 -21.41 -11.80
CA VAL A 205 3.92 -21.86 -10.41
C VAL A 205 3.45 -23.31 -10.31
N GLN A 206 4.36 -24.22 -10.00
CA GLN A 206 4.08 -25.65 -9.75
C GLN A 206 3.60 -25.91 -8.33
#